data_20d6c68db0063dc57a9ae3ea8ab68513
#
_entry.id   20d6c68db0063dc57a9ae3ea8ab68513
#
_cell.length_a   1.000
_cell.length_b   1.000
_cell.length_c   1.000
_cell.angle_alpha   90.00
_cell.angle_beta   90.00
_cell.angle_gamma   90.00
#
_symmetry.space_group_name_H-M   'P 1'
#
loop_
_entity.id
_entity.type
_entity.pdbx_description
1 polymer ?
#
loop_
_entity_poly.entity_id
_entity_poly.type
_entity_poly.pdbx_seq_one_letter_code
_entity_poly.pdbx_strand_id
1 'polypeptide(L)'
;VNQTILNRVKTRVMHQLVSSLIYENIVVYKASYQDGVGHFTIEGHDSEYRFTAEKTHSFDRIRITSPIERVVGDEADTTTDYTQLLREVVFTFPKNDEKLEQFIVELLQTELKDTQSMQYRESNPPATPETFNDYEFYAMEGHQYHPSYKSRLGFTLSDNLKFGPDFVPNVKLQWLAIDKDKVETTVSRNVVVNEMLRQQVGDKTYEHFVQQIEASGKHVNDVEMIPVHPWQFEHVIQVDLAEERLNGTVLWLGESDELYHPQQSIRTMSPIDTTKYYLKVPISITNTSTKRVLAPHTIENAAQITDWLKQIQQQDMYLKDELKTVFLGEVLGQSYLNTQLSPYKQTQVYGALGVIWRENIYHMLIDEEDAIPFNALYASDKDGVPFIENWIKQYGSEAWTKQFLAVAIRPMIHMLYYHGIAFESHAQNMMLIHENGWPTRIALKDFHDGVRFKREHLSEAASHLTLKPMPEAHKKVNSNSFIETDDERLVRDFLHDAFFFINIAEIILFIEKQYGIDEQRQWQWVKGIIEAYQEAFPELNNYQHFDLFEPTIQVEKLTTRRLLSDSELRIHHVTNPLGVGGINDATTISET
;
A
#
# COMPACT_ATOMS: atom_id res chain seq x y z
N VAL A 1 30.52 -1.67 1.01
CA VAL A 1 29.31 -1.60 1.86
C VAL A 1 29.70 -0.81 3.11
N ASN A 2 28.96 0.28 3.41
CA ASN A 2 29.12 1.01 4.66
C ASN A 2 28.56 0.15 5.80
N GLN A 3 29.45 -0.31 6.71
CA GLN A 3 29.09 -1.22 7.79
C GLN A 3 28.06 -0.60 8.75
N THR A 4 28.10 0.70 8.96
CA THR A 4 27.13 1.43 9.81
C THR A 4 25.72 1.37 9.23
N ILE A 5 25.59 1.58 7.92
CA ILE A 5 24.28 1.45 7.22
C ILE A 5 23.76 0.03 7.31
N LEU A 6 24.61 -0.95 7.02
CA LEU A 6 24.23 -2.36 7.06
C LEU A 6 23.72 -2.73 8.47
N ASN A 7 24.43 -2.33 9.52
CA ASN A 7 24.01 -2.60 10.90
C ASN A 7 22.67 -1.93 11.24
N ARG A 8 22.45 -0.70 10.79
CA ARG A 8 21.17 0.01 10.97
C ARG A 8 20.01 -0.73 10.29
N VAL A 9 20.21 -1.21 9.05
CA VAL A 9 19.19 -1.98 8.32
C VAL A 9 18.92 -3.32 9.00
N LYS A 10 19.96 -4.06 9.41
CA LYS A 10 19.81 -5.32 10.15
C LYS A 10 19.02 -5.14 11.44
N THR A 11 19.34 -4.12 12.22
CA THR A 11 18.61 -3.80 13.45
C THR A 11 17.15 -3.51 13.16
N ARG A 12 16.83 -2.74 12.12
CA ARG A 12 15.45 -2.46 11.72
C ARG A 12 14.69 -3.73 11.35
N VAL A 13 15.25 -4.56 10.47
CA VAL A 13 14.63 -5.84 10.06
C VAL A 13 14.39 -6.72 11.28
N MET A 14 15.38 -6.84 12.17
CA MET A 14 15.29 -7.63 13.40
C MET A 14 14.18 -7.12 14.33
N HIS A 15 14.10 -5.81 14.56
CA HIS A 15 13.09 -5.21 15.43
C HIS A 15 11.68 -5.39 14.86
N GLN A 16 11.48 -5.14 13.57
CA GLN A 16 10.17 -5.33 12.91
C GLN A 16 9.75 -6.81 12.91
N LEU A 17 10.70 -7.72 12.67
CA LEU A 17 10.43 -9.16 12.72
C LEU A 17 9.98 -9.57 14.13
N VAL A 18 10.77 -9.27 15.15
CA VAL A 18 10.46 -9.68 16.54
C VAL A 18 9.16 -9.05 17.03
N SER A 19 8.92 -7.78 16.74
CA SER A 19 7.65 -7.10 17.06
C SER A 19 6.45 -7.83 16.43
N SER A 20 6.55 -8.20 15.16
CA SER A 20 5.46 -8.90 14.46
C SER A 20 5.26 -10.35 14.96
N LEU A 21 6.34 -11.06 15.28
CA LEU A 21 6.27 -12.43 15.82
C LEU A 21 5.52 -12.47 17.17
N ILE A 22 5.78 -11.49 18.05
CA ILE A 22 5.06 -11.35 19.31
C ILE A 22 3.62 -10.93 19.08
N TYR A 23 3.41 -9.88 18.30
CA TYR A 23 2.10 -9.28 18.09
C TYR A 23 1.10 -10.24 17.44
N GLU A 24 1.54 -11.10 16.53
CA GLU A 24 0.72 -12.11 15.88
C GLU A 24 0.65 -13.46 16.65
N ASN A 25 1.24 -13.54 17.85
CA ASN A 25 1.32 -14.74 18.68
C ASN A 25 1.96 -15.94 17.95
N ILE A 26 3.02 -15.70 17.20
CA ILE A 26 3.78 -16.75 16.49
C ILE A 26 4.77 -17.44 17.43
N VAL A 27 5.30 -16.70 18.42
CA VAL A 27 6.34 -17.17 19.34
C VAL A 27 5.83 -17.22 20.76
N VAL A 28 6.41 -18.12 21.56
CA VAL A 28 6.19 -18.18 23.00
C VAL A 28 7.10 -17.18 23.69
N TYR A 29 6.53 -16.29 24.48
CA TYR A 29 7.30 -15.27 25.20
C TYR A 29 6.80 -15.04 26.62
N LYS A 30 7.68 -14.48 27.43
CA LYS A 30 7.36 -13.96 28.79
C LYS A 30 7.60 -12.46 28.78
N ALA A 31 6.73 -11.73 29.46
CA ALA A 31 6.90 -10.29 29.64
C ALA A 31 6.68 -9.92 31.10
N SER A 32 7.53 -9.02 31.61
CA SER A 32 7.36 -8.38 32.91
C SER A 32 7.55 -6.88 32.76
N TYR A 33 6.81 -6.08 33.52
CA TYR A 33 6.88 -4.63 33.44
C TYR A 33 7.47 -4.06 34.72
N GLN A 34 8.47 -3.19 34.57
CA GLN A 34 9.08 -2.47 35.66
C GLN A 34 9.21 -0.99 35.26
N ASP A 35 8.64 -0.09 36.05
CA ASP A 35 8.65 1.37 35.81
C ASP A 35 8.17 1.77 34.42
N GLY A 36 7.17 1.06 33.86
CA GLY A 36 6.61 1.29 32.54
C GLY A 36 7.38 0.66 31.38
N VAL A 37 8.56 0.08 31.64
CA VAL A 37 9.36 -0.62 30.63
C VAL A 37 9.05 -2.12 30.66
N GLY A 38 8.69 -2.68 29.52
CA GLY A 38 8.49 -4.11 29.36
C GLY A 38 9.81 -4.84 29.12
N HIS A 39 10.09 -5.86 29.93
CA HIS A 39 11.18 -6.81 29.74
C HIS A 39 10.64 -8.08 29.14
N PHE A 40 11.08 -8.40 27.94
CA PHE A 40 10.60 -9.52 27.15
C PHE A 40 11.66 -10.61 27.02
N THR A 41 11.23 -11.86 27.09
CA THR A 41 12.06 -13.04 26.80
C THR A 41 11.27 -13.94 25.84
N ILE A 42 11.81 -14.20 24.65
CA ILE A 42 11.31 -15.19 23.71
C ILE A 42 12.07 -16.49 23.93
N GLU A 43 11.35 -17.61 24.01
CA GLU A 43 11.95 -18.93 24.09
C GLU A 43 12.33 -19.41 22.69
N GLY A 44 13.59 -19.81 22.51
CA GLY A 44 14.12 -20.45 21.31
C GLY A 44 14.51 -21.91 21.59
N HIS A 45 14.89 -22.63 20.51
CA HIS A 45 15.44 -23.96 20.65
C HIS A 45 16.87 -23.87 21.21
N ASP A 46 17.09 -24.30 22.45
CA ASP A 46 18.35 -24.22 23.20
C ASP A 46 18.92 -22.79 23.41
N SER A 47 18.05 -21.77 23.32
CA SER A 47 18.42 -20.36 23.49
C SER A 47 17.24 -19.53 23.99
N GLU A 48 17.54 -18.31 24.44
CA GLU A 48 16.53 -17.30 24.74
C GLU A 48 16.92 -15.97 24.06
N TYR A 49 15.92 -15.15 23.74
CA TYR A 49 16.12 -13.80 23.22
C TYR A 49 15.51 -12.78 24.16
N ARG A 50 16.35 -11.89 24.71
CA ARG A 50 15.97 -10.89 25.72
C ARG A 50 16.10 -9.48 25.16
N PHE A 51 15.12 -8.63 25.48
CA PHE A 51 15.09 -7.22 25.07
C PHE A 51 14.07 -6.45 25.90
N THR A 52 14.13 -5.11 25.80
CA THR A 52 13.08 -4.24 26.32
C THR A 52 12.20 -3.73 25.19
N ALA A 53 10.92 -3.54 25.49
CA ALA A 53 9.96 -3.00 24.55
C ALA A 53 8.87 -2.21 25.28
N GLU A 54 8.26 -1.29 24.55
CA GLU A 54 7.09 -0.54 24.97
C GLU A 54 5.84 -1.09 24.28
N LYS A 55 4.73 -1.12 25.00
CA LYS A 55 3.42 -1.42 24.46
C LYS A 55 2.70 -0.10 24.23
N THR A 56 2.36 0.20 22.99
CA THR A 56 1.67 1.43 22.63
C THR A 56 0.19 1.34 22.96
N HIS A 57 -0.47 2.47 23.22
CA HIS A 57 -1.93 2.54 23.31
C HIS A 57 -2.59 2.29 21.95
N SER A 58 -1.89 2.64 20.86
CA SER A 58 -2.30 2.40 19.49
C SER A 58 -2.30 0.90 19.17
N PHE A 59 -3.44 0.24 19.38
CA PHE A 59 -3.69 -1.18 19.10
C PHE A 59 -2.79 -2.17 19.85
N ASP A 60 -2.24 -1.79 21.00
CA ASP A 60 -1.34 -2.63 21.81
C ASP A 60 -0.07 -3.10 21.04
N ARG A 61 0.41 -2.32 20.09
CA ARG A 61 1.59 -2.67 19.30
C ARG A 61 2.86 -2.66 20.15
N ILE A 62 3.78 -3.56 19.82
CA ILE A 62 5.04 -3.71 20.52
C ILE A 62 6.15 -2.94 19.78
N ARG A 63 6.85 -2.04 20.49
CA ARG A 63 8.02 -1.32 19.99
C ARG A 63 9.25 -1.69 20.78
N ILE A 64 10.21 -2.30 20.13
CA ILE A 64 11.48 -2.69 20.76
C ILE A 64 12.34 -1.45 20.99
N THR A 65 12.83 -1.29 22.22
CA THR A 65 13.56 -0.10 22.68
C THR A 65 15.03 -0.38 22.99
N SER A 66 15.45 -1.65 23.07
CA SER A 66 16.84 -2.04 23.31
C SER A 66 17.41 -2.91 22.18
N PRO A 67 18.72 -3.11 22.10
CA PRO A 67 19.30 -4.22 21.37
C PRO A 67 18.70 -5.56 21.82
N ILE A 68 18.65 -6.54 20.92
CA ILE A 68 18.20 -7.89 21.21
C ILE A 68 19.43 -8.74 21.59
N GLU A 69 19.36 -9.40 22.74
CA GLU A 69 20.41 -10.29 23.24
C GLU A 69 19.98 -11.75 23.04
N ARG A 70 20.85 -12.55 22.44
CA ARG A 70 20.72 -14.01 22.42
C ARG A 70 21.45 -14.61 23.60
N VAL A 71 20.79 -15.44 24.37
CA VAL A 71 21.31 -16.06 25.59
C VAL A 71 21.36 -17.57 25.41
N VAL A 72 22.53 -18.16 25.68
CA VAL A 72 22.76 -19.61 25.68
C VAL A 72 23.51 -19.97 26.96
N GLY A 73 22.85 -20.69 27.84
CA GLY A 73 23.41 -20.93 29.19
C GLY A 73 23.66 -19.61 29.95
N ASP A 74 24.91 -19.35 30.33
CA ASP A 74 25.32 -18.12 31.04
C ASP A 74 25.88 -17.02 30.11
N GLU A 75 25.97 -17.28 28.79
CA GLU A 75 26.48 -16.34 27.79
C GLU A 75 25.36 -15.54 27.16
N ALA A 76 25.54 -14.22 27.05
CA ALA A 76 24.58 -13.30 26.43
C ALA A 76 25.33 -12.37 25.46
N ASP A 77 24.92 -12.42 24.16
CA ASP A 77 25.50 -11.59 23.11
C ASP A 77 24.43 -10.81 22.37
N THR A 78 24.67 -9.53 22.10
CA THR A 78 23.82 -8.73 21.22
C THR A 78 23.84 -9.30 19.81
N THR A 79 22.67 -9.53 19.24
CA THR A 79 22.53 -10.12 17.91
C THR A 79 21.65 -9.30 16.98
N THR A 80 21.98 -9.31 15.69
CA THR A 80 21.15 -8.88 14.58
C THR A 80 20.99 -10.00 13.55
N ASP A 81 21.30 -11.23 13.91
CA ASP A 81 21.07 -12.41 13.06
C ASP A 81 19.62 -12.88 13.16
N TYR A 82 18.76 -12.20 12.39
CA TYR A 82 17.33 -12.53 12.31
C TYR A 82 17.07 -13.88 11.64
N THR A 83 18.03 -14.41 10.87
CA THR A 83 17.87 -15.74 10.23
C THR A 83 18.03 -16.85 11.24
N GLN A 84 19.02 -16.72 12.15
CA GLN A 84 19.19 -17.61 13.29
C GLN A 84 18.00 -17.50 14.25
N LEU A 85 17.65 -16.27 14.65
CA LEU A 85 16.50 -16.02 15.52
C LEU A 85 15.26 -16.71 14.99
N LEU A 86 14.88 -16.46 13.72
CA LEU A 86 13.66 -16.98 13.16
C LEU A 86 13.60 -18.53 13.18
N ARG A 87 14.71 -19.21 12.86
CA ARG A 87 14.79 -20.68 12.93
C ARG A 87 14.68 -21.21 14.35
N GLU A 88 15.27 -20.51 15.33
CA GLU A 88 15.26 -20.93 16.73
C GLU A 88 13.90 -20.69 17.40
N VAL A 89 13.21 -19.55 17.12
CA VAL A 89 12.00 -19.18 17.88
C VAL A 89 10.70 -19.71 17.30
N VAL A 90 10.64 -20.09 16.01
CA VAL A 90 9.41 -20.63 15.39
C VAL A 90 9.33 -22.16 15.44
N PHE A 91 10.13 -22.82 16.30
CA PHE A 91 10.22 -24.28 16.36
C PHE A 91 8.91 -24.96 16.82
N THR A 92 8.08 -24.30 17.63
CA THR A 92 6.77 -24.80 18.08
C THR A 92 5.61 -24.38 17.18
N PHE A 93 5.83 -23.45 16.27
CA PHE A 93 4.79 -22.94 15.36
C PHE A 93 4.56 -23.92 14.20
N PRO A 94 3.32 -24.19 13.78
CA PRO A 94 2.99 -25.13 12.70
C PRO A 94 3.32 -24.56 11.33
N LYS A 95 4.59 -24.16 11.13
CA LYS A 95 5.09 -23.55 9.90
C LYS A 95 5.21 -24.55 8.74
N ASN A 96 5.20 -24.01 7.52
CA ASN A 96 5.64 -24.70 6.32
C ASN A 96 7.12 -24.37 6.10
N ASP A 97 7.99 -25.40 6.02
CA ASP A 97 9.43 -25.19 5.93
C ASP A 97 9.86 -24.48 4.64
N GLU A 98 9.21 -24.74 3.49
CA GLU A 98 9.48 -24.02 2.24
C GLU A 98 9.13 -22.54 2.36
N LYS A 99 8.03 -22.22 3.01
CA LYS A 99 7.61 -20.85 3.29
C LYS A 99 8.57 -20.14 4.24
N LEU A 100 9.06 -20.82 5.28
CA LEU A 100 10.06 -20.28 6.18
C LEU A 100 11.34 -19.91 5.44
N GLU A 101 11.89 -20.81 4.60
CA GLU A 101 13.09 -20.52 3.82
C GLU A 101 12.86 -19.39 2.81
N GLN A 102 11.68 -19.35 2.17
CA GLN A 102 11.33 -18.23 1.30
C GLN A 102 11.26 -16.91 2.06
N PHE A 103 10.68 -16.90 3.27
CA PHE A 103 10.59 -15.70 4.10
C PHE A 103 11.98 -15.21 4.55
N ILE A 104 12.89 -16.12 4.91
CA ILE A 104 14.30 -15.78 5.18
C ILE A 104 14.93 -15.09 3.95
N VAL A 105 14.70 -15.60 2.75
CA VAL A 105 15.19 -14.97 1.51
C VAL A 105 14.60 -13.56 1.35
N GLU A 106 13.32 -13.35 1.65
CA GLU A 106 12.69 -12.02 1.58
C GLU A 106 13.35 -11.02 2.55
N LEU A 107 13.67 -11.46 3.77
CA LEU A 107 14.36 -10.62 4.76
C LEU A 107 15.79 -10.27 4.30
N LEU A 108 16.55 -11.25 3.81
CA LEU A 108 17.90 -11.02 3.28
C LEU A 108 17.88 -10.08 2.06
N GLN A 109 16.90 -10.24 1.16
CA GLN A 109 16.74 -9.34 0.01
C GLN A 109 16.31 -7.93 0.44
N THR A 110 15.53 -7.80 1.51
CA THR A 110 15.19 -6.51 2.11
C THR A 110 16.43 -5.83 2.67
N GLU A 111 17.22 -6.53 3.47
CA GLU A 111 18.50 -6.03 3.99
C GLU A 111 19.41 -5.50 2.88
N LEU A 112 19.59 -6.31 1.83
CA LEU A 112 20.48 -5.99 0.72
C LEU A 112 20.03 -4.75 -0.06
N LYS A 113 18.74 -4.67 -0.39
CA LYS A 113 18.18 -3.58 -1.20
C LYS A 113 17.98 -2.29 -0.42
N ASP A 114 17.63 -2.40 0.86
CA ASP A 114 17.54 -1.21 1.71
C ASP A 114 18.94 -0.63 2.02
N THR A 115 19.94 -1.49 2.24
CA THR A 115 21.34 -1.05 2.36
C THR A 115 21.79 -0.32 1.09
N GLN A 116 21.49 -0.85 -0.09
CA GLN A 116 21.81 -0.20 -1.36
C GLN A 116 21.12 1.17 -1.48
N SER A 117 19.84 1.26 -1.15
CA SER A 117 19.06 2.51 -1.18
C SER A 117 19.65 3.56 -0.24
N MET A 118 19.97 3.18 1.00
CA MET A 118 20.53 4.10 1.98
C MET A 118 21.93 4.59 1.60
N GLN A 119 22.78 3.70 1.07
CA GLN A 119 24.10 4.09 0.56
C GLN A 119 24.00 5.06 -0.61
N TYR A 120 23.06 4.81 -1.53
CA TYR A 120 22.83 5.71 -2.65
C TYR A 120 22.42 7.11 -2.18
N ARG A 121 21.49 7.19 -1.21
CA ARG A 121 21.01 8.46 -0.65
C ARG A 121 22.07 9.23 0.12
N GLU A 122 22.98 8.55 0.85
CA GLU A 122 24.13 9.21 1.48
C GLU A 122 25.05 9.85 0.45
N SER A 123 25.28 9.17 -0.68
CA SER A 123 26.14 9.66 -1.77
C SER A 123 25.45 10.68 -2.68
N ASN A 124 24.14 10.64 -2.74
CA ASN A 124 23.29 11.49 -3.57
C ASN A 124 22.16 12.07 -2.70
N PRO A 125 22.46 12.97 -1.76
CA PRO A 125 21.45 13.51 -0.88
C PRO A 125 20.39 14.24 -1.70
N PRO A 126 19.09 13.90 -1.52
CA PRO A 126 18.02 14.57 -2.23
C PRO A 126 17.93 16.04 -1.80
N ALA A 127 17.48 16.90 -2.70
CA ALA A 127 17.09 18.26 -2.35
C ALA A 127 15.90 18.22 -1.35
N THR A 128 15.66 19.33 -0.66
CA THR A 128 14.46 19.46 0.16
C THR A 128 13.23 19.28 -0.73
N PRO A 129 12.28 18.38 -0.38
CA PRO A 129 11.09 18.17 -1.20
C PRO A 129 10.22 19.43 -1.17
N GLU A 130 9.72 19.82 -2.34
CA GLU A 130 8.84 20.99 -2.51
C GLU A 130 7.51 20.62 -3.15
N THR A 131 7.47 19.55 -3.95
CA THR A 131 6.29 19.11 -4.70
C THR A 131 5.82 17.73 -4.27
N PHE A 132 4.59 17.36 -4.62
CA PHE A 132 4.05 16.01 -4.39
C PHE A 132 5.00 14.91 -4.91
N ASN A 133 5.55 15.08 -6.11
CA ASN A 133 6.46 14.11 -6.68
C ASN A 133 7.74 13.96 -5.85
N ASP A 134 8.27 15.05 -5.30
CA ASP A 134 9.45 14.98 -4.44
C ASP A 134 9.16 14.18 -3.17
N TYR A 135 8.04 14.44 -2.49
CA TYR A 135 7.63 13.68 -1.31
C TYR A 135 7.36 12.21 -1.62
N GLU A 136 6.72 11.91 -2.76
CA GLU A 136 6.49 10.55 -3.22
C GLU A 136 7.79 9.78 -3.40
N PHE A 137 8.85 10.41 -3.91
CA PHE A 137 10.15 9.79 -4.14
C PHE A 137 11.04 9.74 -2.91
N TYR A 138 10.87 10.65 -1.96
CA TYR A 138 11.73 10.71 -0.76
C TYR A 138 11.19 9.94 0.42
N ALA A 139 9.89 9.73 0.53
CA ALA A 139 9.25 8.97 1.60
C ALA A 139 9.33 7.44 1.34
N MET A 140 10.54 6.92 1.14
CA MET A 140 10.79 5.53 0.73
C MET A 140 11.17 4.59 1.88
N GLU A 141 10.70 4.87 3.08
CA GLU A 141 11.04 4.04 4.24
C GLU A 141 10.40 2.65 4.23
N GLY A 142 9.39 2.45 3.40
CA GLY A 142 8.66 1.20 3.31
C GLY A 142 7.71 0.98 4.49
N HIS A 143 7.12 -0.20 4.54
CA HIS A 143 6.10 -0.55 5.54
C HIS A 143 6.71 -0.60 6.94
N GLN A 144 6.10 0.09 7.93
CA GLN A 144 6.65 0.17 9.29
C GLN A 144 6.43 -1.10 10.12
N TYR A 145 5.40 -1.87 9.81
CA TYR A 145 5.08 -3.11 10.52
C TYR A 145 5.69 -4.35 9.85
N HIS A 146 5.68 -4.44 8.53
CA HIS A 146 6.08 -5.64 7.78
C HIS A 146 7.61 -5.74 7.67
N PRO A 147 8.26 -6.83 8.17
CA PRO A 147 9.73 -6.92 8.18
C PRO A 147 10.37 -7.09 6.79
N SER A 148 9.64 -7.62 5.78
CA SER A 148 10.13 -7.73 4.39
C SER A 148 9.70 -6.54 3.52
N TYR A 149 9.76 -5.32 4.07
CA TYR A 149 9.24 -4.09 3.48
C TYR A 149 9.88 -3.69 2.13
N LYS A 150 11.04 -4.21 1.78
CA LYS A 150 11.78 -3.89 0.54
C LYS A 150 12.38 -5.13 -0.14
N SER A 151 11.67 -6.26 -0.08
CA SER A 151 12.18 -7.54 -0.58
C SER A 151 12.42 -7.56 -2.10
N ARG A 152 11.51 -6.99 -2.90
CA ARG A 152 11.59 -6.87 -4.36
C ARG A 152 12.18 -8.11 -5.03
N LEU A 153 11.64 -9.30 -4.67
CA LEU A 153 12.10 -10.57 -5.23
C LEU A 153 11.86 -10.60 -6.73
N GLY A 154 12.90 -10.90 -7.49
CA GLY A 154 12.93 -10.81 -8.95
C GLY A 154 13.86 -9.70 -9.45
N PHE A 155 14.08 -8.64 -8.67
CA PHE A 155 15.09 -7.63 -8.96
C PHE A 155 16.47 -8.09 -8.51
N THR A 156 17.46 -7.98 -9.40
CA THR A 156 18.88 -7.89 -9.04
C THR A 156 19.18 -6.53 -8.41
N LEU A 157 20.38 -6.32 -7.87
CA LEU A 157 20.81 -4.98 -7.43
C LEU A 157 20.90 -3.98 -8.58
N SER A 158 21.23 -4.45 -9.79
CA SER A 158 21.22 -3.61 -10.99
C SER A 158 19.80 -3.19 -11.37
N ASP A 159 18.84 -4.12 -11.30
CA ASP A 159 17.42 -3.80 -11.57
C ASP A 159 16.86 -2.86 -10.51
N ASN A 160 17.22 -3.08 -9.24
CA ASN A 160 16.80 -2.20 -8.16
C ASN A 160 17.28 -0.76 -8.36
N LEU A 161 18.53 -0.58 -8.83
CA LEU A 161 19.06 0.74 -9.18
C LEU A 161 18.36 1.36 -10.41
N LYS A 162 18.00 0.55 -11.41
CA LYS A 162 17.38 1.03 -12.66
C LYS A 162 15.89 1.31 -12.52
N PHE A 163 15.18 0.62 -11.62
CA PHE A 163 13.72 0.62 -11.56
C PHE A 163 13.16 0.83 -10.15
N GLY A 164 14.02 0.81 -9.14
CA GLY A 164 13.59 1.07 -7.76
C GLY A 164 13.28 2.55 -7.55
N PRO A 165 12.12 2.88 -6.95
CA PRO A 165 11.72 4.27 -6.76
C PRO A 165 12.68 5.07 -5.87
N ASP A 166 13.40 4.40 -4.99
CA ASP A 166 14.41 5.03 -4.10
C ASP A 166 15.51 5.81 -4.85
N PHE A 167 15.73 5.48 -6.11
CA PHE A 167 16.81 6.04 -6.95
C PHE A 167 16.31 7.09 -7.93
N VAL A 168 15.02 7.35 -7.97
CA VAL A 168 14.35 8.29 -8.89
C VAL A 168 14.79 8.09 -10.36
N PRO A 169 14.75 6.86 -10.88
CA PRO A 169 15.24 6.59 -12.21
C PRO A 169 14.30 7.14 -13.28
N ASN A 170 14.87 7.58 -14.40
CA ASN A 170 14.11 7.87 -15.61
C ASN A 170 13.83 6.57 -16.37
N VAL A 171 12.57 6.15 -16.43
CA VAL A 171 12.14 4.92 -17.08
C VAL A 171 11.32 5.25 -18.33
N LYS A 172 11.67 4.63 -19.46
CA LYS A 172 10.87 4.60 -20.67
C LYS A 172 10.05 3.32 -20.74
N LEU A 173 8.78 3.42 -21.06
CA LEU A 173 7.91 2.26 -21.21
C LEU A 173 8.05 1.66 -22.62
N GLN A 174 7.95 0.33 -22.68
CA GLN A 174 7.77 -0.41 -23.92
C GLN A 174 6.30 -0.37 -24.32
N TRP A 175 6.00 -0.39 -25.61
CA TRP A 175 4.66 -0.39 -26.11
C TRP A 175 4.41 -1.59 -27.01
N LEU A 176 3.23 -2.18 -26.85
CA LEU A 176 2.76 -3.31 -27.65
C LEU A 176 1.46 -2.94 -28.36
N ALA A 177 1.31 -3.38 -29.60
CA ALA A 177 0.00 -3.45 -30.24
C ALA A 177 -0.47 -4.89 -30.22
N ILE A 178 -1.65 -5.15 -29.70
CA ILE A 178 -2.24 -6.46 -29.50
C ILE A 178 -3.57 -6.53 -30.22
N ASP A 179 -3.86 -7.63 -30.90
CA ASP A 179 -5.13 -7.83 -31.56
C ASP A 179 -6.30 -7.55 -30.62
N LYS A 180 -7.26 -6.74 -31.08
CA LYS A 180 -8.33 -6.21 -30.25
C LYS A 180 -9.20 -7.30 -29.60
N ASP A 181 -9.36 -8.44 -30.26
CA ASP A 181 -10.08 -9.60 -29.72
C ASP A 181 -9.33 -10.33 -28.59
N LYS A 182 -8.09 -9.94 -28.32
CA LYS A 182 -7.24 -10.45 -27.23
C LYS A 182 -7.11 -9.50 -26.04
N VAL A 183 -7.82 -8.38 -26.08
CA VAL A 183 -7.76 -7.38 -25.00
C VAL A 183 -9.17 -6.99 -24.58
N GLU A 184 -9.43 -7.05 -23.29
CA GLU A 184 -10.63 -6.42 -22.72
C GLU A 184 -10.27 -4.99 -22.33
N THR A 185 -11.00 -4.01 -22.91
CA THR A 185 -10.82 -2.59 -22.63
C THR A 185 -12.06 -2.04 -21.93
N THR A 186 -11.86 -1.40 -20.78
CA THR A 186 -12.91 -0.70 -20.04
C THR A 186 -12.56 0.77 -19.88
N VAL A 187 -13.52 1.64 -20.09
CA VAL A 187 -13.29 3.09 -20.03
C VAL A 187 -14.37 3.78 -19.21
N SER A 188 -13.97 4.84 -18.50
CA SER A 188 -14.89 5.77 -17.85
C SER A 188 -15.68 6.60 -18.86
N ARG A 189 -16.82 7.14 -18.41
CA ARG A 189 -17.65 8.04 -19.21
C ARG A 189 -16.81 9.22 -19.72
N ASN A 190 -17.07 9.62 -20.98
CA ASN A 190 -16.43 10.76 -21.63
C ASN A 190 -14.91 10.60 -21.91
N VAL A 191 -14.38 9.40 -21.88
CA VAL A 191 -13.00 9.12 -22.26
C VAL A 191 -12.93 8.59 -23.69
N VAL A 192 -12.05 9.18 -24.50
CA VAL A 192 -11.76 8.74 -25.89
C VAL A 192 -10.35 8.15 -25.90
N VAL A 193 -10.24 6.83 -26.01
CA VAL A 193 -8.99 6.08 -25.82
C VAL A 193 -7.87 6.57 -26.74
N ASN A 194 -8.13 6.75 -28.03
CA ASN A 194 -7.11 7.17 -29.00
C ASN A 194 -6.59 8.60 -28.73
N GLU A 195 -7.43 9.49 -28.23
CA GLU A 195 -7.01 10.84 -27.84
C GLU A 195 -6.12 10.80 -26.59
N MET A 196 -6.49 9.99 -25.60
CA MET A 196 -5.66 9.76 -24.41
C MET A 196 -4.30 9.18 -24.77
N LEU A 197 -4.27 8.14 -25.61
CA LEU A 197 -3.03 7.53 -26.09
C LEU A 197 -2.14 8.55 -26.79
N ARG A 198 -2.69 9.30 -27.72
CA ARG A 198 -1.97 10.32 -28.47
C ARG A 198 -1.41 11.42 -27.56
N GLN A 199 -2.18 11.87 -26.58
CA GLN A 199 -1.72 12.84 -25.58
C GLN A 199 -0.60 12.26 -24.72
N GLN A 200 -0.71 10.99 -24.32
CA GLN A 200 0.25 10.35 -23.43
C GLN A 200 1.63 10.15 -24.07
N VAL A 201 1.67 9.66 -25.32
CA VAL A 201 2.94 9.37 -26.00
C VAL A 201 3.44 10.52 -26.88
N GLY A 202 2.59 11.51 -27.16
CA GLY A 202 2.84 12.61 -28.09
C GLY A 202 2.60 12.21 -29.56
N ASP A 203 2.26 13.21 -30.39
CA ASP A 203 1.89 13.02 -31.78
C ASP A 203 2.90 12.23 -32.60
N LYS A 204 4.19 12.60 -32.49
CA LYS A 204 5.28 11.96 -33.24
C LYS A 204 5.40 10.47 -32.93
N THR A 205 5.39 10.10 -31.66
CA THR A 205 5.47 8.70 -31.23
C THR A 205 4.24 7.93 -31.61
N TYR A 206 3.05 8.52 -31.47
CA TYR A 206 1.79 7.91 -31.87
C TYR A 206 1.76 7.61 -33.37
N GLU A 207 2.13 8.57 -34.23
CA GLU A 207 2.19 8.38 -35.68
C GLU A 207 3.23 7.32 -36.09
N HIS A 208 4.36 7.25 -35.39
CA HIS A 208 5.35 6.19 -35.59
C HIS A 208 4.77 4.81 -35.27
N PHE A 209 4.04 4.68 -34.16
CA PHE A 209 3.37 3.43 -33.79
C PHE A 209 2.32 3.01 -34.82
N VAL A 210 1.51 3.96 -35.30
CA VAL A 210 0.52 3.70 -36.38
C VAL A 210 1.21 3.18 -37.64
N GLN A 211 2.30 3.80 -38.08
CA GLN A 211 3.07 3.35 -39.24
C GLN A 211 3.61 1.92 -39.07
N GLN A 212 4.09 1.56 -37.87
CA GLN A 212 4.57 0.20 -37.60
C GLN A 212 3.42 -0.83 -37.65
N ILE A 213 2.24 -0.48 -37.11
CA ILE A 213 1.04 -1.33 -37.15
C ILE A 213 0.63 -1.56 -38.61
N GLU A 214 0.52 -0.50 -39.41
CA GLU A 214 0.16 -0.60 -40.81
C GLU A 214 1.19 -1.37 -41.65
N ALA A 215 2.49 -1.18 -41.35
CA ALA A 215 3.55 -1.94 -42.03
C ALA A 215 3.52 -3.44 -41.68
N SER A 216 2.94 -3.84 -40.57
CA SER A 216 2.69 -5.25 -40.21
C SER A 216 1.47 -5.86 -40.91
N GLY A 217 0.74 -5.08 -41.73
CA GLY A 217 -0.48 -5.48 -42.40
C GLY A 217 -1.75 -5.40 -41.54
N LYS A 218 -1.69 -4.77 -40.38
CA LYS A 218 -2.85 -4.53 -39.50
C LYS A 218 -3.33 -3.09 -39.63
N HIS A 219 -4.58 -2.85 -39.23
CA HIS A 219 -5.11 -1.50 -39.10
C HIS A 219 -5.12 -1.05 -37.65
N VAL A 220 -4.87 0.22 -37.39
CA VAL A 220 -4.79 0.77 -36.01
C VAL A 220 -6.06 0.52 -35.18
N ASN A 221 -7.23 0.44 -35.82
CA ASN A 221 -8.50 0.15 -35.15
C ASN A 221 -8.71 -1.33 -34.79
N ASP A 222 -7.86 -2.23 -35.30
CA ASP A 222 -7.95 -3.67 -35.07
C ASP A 222 -7.02 -4.13 -33.92
N VAL A 223 -6.30 -3.18 -33.32
CA VAL A 223 -5.38 -3.44 -32.21
C VAL A 223 -5.62 -2.50 -31.03
N GLU A 224 -5.20 -2.94 -29.85
CA GLU A 224 -5.08 -2.12 -28.65
C GLU A 224 -3.60 -1.86 -28.35
N MET A 225 -3.25 -0.61 -28.03
CA MET A 225 -1.89 -0.25 -27.65
C MET A 225 -1.76 -0.28 -26.14
N ILE A 226 -0.82 -1.08 -25.60
CA ILE A 226 -0.63 -1.29 -24.17
C ILE A 226 0.82 -0.98 -23.77
N PRO A 227 1.04 -0.10 -22.78
CA PRO A 227 2.37 0.13 -22.20
C PRO A 227 2.79 -1.03 -21.31
N VAL A 228 4.09 -1.32 -21.30
CA VAL A 228 4.68 -2.38 -20.49
C VAL A 228 5.95 -1.87 -19.83
N HIS A 229 6.12 -2.19 -18.55
CA HIS A 229 7.36 -1.91 -17.83
C HIS A 229 8.54 -2.60 -18.52
N PRO A 230 9.72 -1.94 -18.76
CA PRO A 230 10.83 -2.54 -19.50
C PRO A 230 11.34 -3.84 -18.88
N TRP A 231 11.42 -3.95 -17.55
CA TRP A 231 11.77 -5.19 -16.88
C TRP A 231 10.76 -6.32 -17.17
N GLN A 232 9.47 -6.01 -17.13
CA GLN A 232 8.39 -6.95 -17.43
C GLN A 232 8.44 -7.43 -18.88
N PHE A 233 8.73 -6.50 -19.80
CA PHE A 233 8.89 -6.82 -21.21
C PHE A 233 10.04 -7.82 -21.42
N GLU A 234 11.22 -7.52 -20.86
CA GLU A 234 12.42 -8.34 -21.02
C GLU A 234 12.31 -9.73 -20.39
N HIS A 235 11.78 -9.81 -19.15
CA HIS A 235 11.83 -11.04 -18.35
C HIS A 235 10.58 -11.91 -18.48
N VAL A 236 9.45 -11.35 -18.93
CA VAL A 236 8.17 -12.07 -18.99
C VAL A 236 7.59 -12.07 -20.41
N ILE A 237 7.34 -10.88 -20.98
CA ILE A 237 6.60 -10.79 -22.25
C ILE A 237 7.40 -11.38 -23.40
N GLN A 238 8.69 -11.10 -23.48
CA GLN A 238 9.54 -11.67 -24.53
C GLN A 238 9.65 -13.21 -24.46
N VAL A 239 9.55 -13.77 -23.27
CA VAL A 239 9.72 -15.21 -23.03
C VAL A 239 8.37 -15.93 -23.13
N ASP A 240 7.41 -15.52 -22.32
CA ASP A 240 6.14 -16.25 -22.15
C ASP A 240 5.15 -16.02 -23.29
N LEU A 241 5.25 -14.88 -24.01
CA LEU A 241 4.47 -14.56 -25.21
C LEU A 241 5.29 -14.59 -26.50
N ALA A 242 6.36 -15.37 -26.57
CA ALA A 242 7.22 -15.47 -27.74
C ALA A 242 6.45 -15.96 -28.98
N GLU A 243 5.56 -16.93 -28.83
CA GLU A 243 4.74 -17.48 -29.92
C GLU A 243 3.77 -16.42 -30.45
N GLU A 244 3.08 -15.68 -29.58
CA GLU A 244 2.14 -14.62 -29.91
C GLU A 244 2.83 -13.43 -30.60
N ARG A 245 4.12 -13.22 -30.28
CA ARG A 245 4.96 -12.22 -30.98
C ARG A 245 5.38 -12.72 -32.37
N LEU A 246 5.75 -14.00 -32.49
CA LEU A 246 6.16 -14.58 -33.78
C LEU A 246 4.99 -14.69 -34.77
N ASN A 247 3.79 -14.99 -34.32
CA ASN A 247 2.60 -15.09 -35.18
C ASN A 247 1.92 -13.73 -35.42
N GLY A 248 2.42 -12.63 -34.82
CA GLY A 248 1.94 -11.27 -35.02
C GLY A 248 0.72 -10.88 -34.17
N THR A 249 0.21 -11.73 -33.28
CA THR A 249 -0.88 -11.37 -32.33
C THR A 249 -0.44 -10.24 -31.40
N VAL A 250 0.83 -10.24 -30.99
CA VAL A 250 1.47 -9.22 -30.17
C VAL A 250 2.62 -8.58 -30.95
N LEU A 251 2.45 -7.35 -31.37
CA LEU A 251 3.46 -6.57 -32.09
C LEU A 251 4.20 -5.63 -31.11
N TRP A 252 5.51 -5.68 -31.10
CA TRP A 252 6.30 -4.72 -30.34
C TRP A 252 6.51 -3.43 -31.14
N LEU A 253 6.12 -2.30 -30.55
CA LEU A 253 6.20 -0.96 -31.16
C LEU A 253 7.45 -0.18 -30.74
N GLY A 254 8.22 -0.69 -29.76
CA GLY A 254 9.38 -0.01 -29.22
C GLY A 254 9.08 0.82 -27.96
N GLU A 255 10.00 1.73 -27.63
CA GLU A 255 9.89 2.64 -26.49
C GLU A 255 9.16 3.93 -26.88
N SER A 256 8.43 4.53 -25.93
CA SER A 256 8.00 5.93 -26.04
C SER A 256 9.11 6.88 -25.59
N ASP A 257 9.09 8.11 -26.08
CA ASP A 257 10.01 9.16 -25.66
C ASP A 257 9.68 9.71 -24.26
N GLU A 258 8.47 9.50 -23.77
CA GLU A 258 8.03 9.93 -22.45
C GLU A 258 8.82 9.26 -21.34
N LEU A 259 9.25 10.06 -20.37
CA LEU A 259 9.98 9.60 -19.19
C LEU A 259 9.05 9.52 -17.98
N TYR A 260 9.22 8.45 -17.23
CA TYR A 260 8.45 8.17 -16.01
C TYR A 260 9.37 7.92 -14.82
N HIS A 261 8.88 8.26 -13.63
CA HIS A 261 9.45 7.81 -12.37
C HIS A 261 8.52 6.76 -11.74
N PRO A 262 9.05 5.62 -11.25
CA PRO A 262 8.23 4.67 -10.49
C PRO A 262 7.84 5.27 -9.14
N GLN A 263 6.55 5.23 -8.81
CA GLN A 263 6.06 5.59 -7.48
C GLN A 263 6.37 4.49 -6.46
N GLN A 264 6.06 4.70 -5.19
CA GLN A 264 6.33 3.75 -4.08
C GLN A 264 5.79 2.34 -4.33
N SER A 265 4.69 2.21 -5.08
CA SER A 265 4.15 0.91 -5.50
C SER A 265 5.07 0.14 -6.46
N ILE A 266 6.13 0.75 -6.98
CA ILE A 266 7.08 0.27 -7.99
C ILE A 266 6.45 0.18 -9.40
N ARG A 267 5.20 -0.23 -9.49
CA ARG A 267 4.46 -0.49 -10.75
C ARG A 267 3.59 0.68 -11.24
N THR A 268 3.43 1.73 -10.45
CA THR A 268 2.77 2.96 -10.89
C THR A 268 3.83 3.92 -11.42
N MET A 269 3.71 4.24 -12.70
CA MET A 269 4.65 5.07 -13.43
C MET A 269 4.11 6.52 -13.49
N SER A 270 4.81 7.44 -12.82
CA SER A 270 4.49 8.87 -12.79
C SER A 270 5.19 9.57 -13.96
N PRO A 271 4.46 10.15 -14.91
CA PRO A 271 5.09 10.89 -15.99
C PRO A 271 5.79 12.15 -15.45
N ILE A 272 6.93 12.52 -16.06
CA ILE A 272 7.61 13.80 -15.73
C ILE A 272 6.74 14.98 -16.16
N ASP A 273 6.06 14.87 -17.29
CA ASP A 273 5.02 15.80 -17.70
C ASP A 273 3.75 15.59 -16.89
N THR A 274 3.50 16.44 -15.90
CA THR A 274 2.39 16.34 -14.95
C THR A 274 1.01 16.54 -15.58
N THR A 275 0.93 16.92 -16.87
CA THR A 275 -0.34 16.99 -17.62
C THR A 275 -0.83 15.63 -18.10
N LYS A 276 -0.02 14.58 -17.94
CA LYS A 276 -0.30 13.22 -18.39
C LYS A 276 -0.79 12.33 -17.26
N TYR A 277 -1.37 11.17 -17.63
CA TYR A 277 -1.89 10.19 -16.69
C TYR A 277 -0.78 9.37 -16.01
N TYR A 278 -1.02 8.92 -14.79
CA TYR A 278 -0.26 7.82 -14.20
C TYR A 278 -0.61 6.52 -14.90
N LEU A 279 0.39 5.67 -15.15
CA LEU A 279 0.22 4.35 -15.73
C LEU A 279 0.59 3.28 -14.70
N LYS A 280 -0.39 2.49 -14.26
CA LYS A 280 -0.14 1.34 -13.39
C LYS A 280 -0.01 0.11 -14.26
N VAL A 281 1.21 -0.43 -14.35
CA VAL A 281 1.58 -1.56 -15.20
C VAL A 281 2.08 -2.74 -14.36
N PRO A 282 1.82 -4.00 -14.77
CA PRO A 282 2.33 -5.16 -14.05
C PRO A 282 3.85 -5.19 -14.03
N ILE A 283 4.37 -5.72 -12.93
CA ILE A 283 5.76 -6.15 -12.82
C ILE A 283 5.79 -7.44 -12.00
N SER A 284 6.28 -8.54 -12.58
CA SER A 284 6.17 -9.89 -12.00
C SER A 284 7.20 -10.14 -10.90
N ILE A 285 7.43 -9.16 -10.03
CA ILE A 285 8.24 -9.29 -8.82
C ILE A 285 7.34 -9.42 -7.59
N THR A 286 7.88 -9.98 -6.50
CA THR A 286 7.22 -9.98 -5.20
C THR A 286 7.82 -8.88 -4.33
N ASN A 287 6.98 -7.99 -3.79
CA ASN A 287 7.40 -6.99 -2.83
C ASN A 287 6.46 -6.98 -1.63
N THR A 288 7.01 -6.89 -0.42
CA THR A 288 6.27 -7.16 0.82
C THR A 288 5.68 -8.58 0.81
N SER A 289 4.38 -8.74 0.69
CA SER A 289 3.71 -10.05 0.77
C SER A 289 3.13 -10.56 -0.56
N THR A 290 3.09 -9.73 -1.62
CA THR A 290 2.36 -10.06 -2.84
C THR A 290 3.15 -9.86 -4.13
N LYS A 291 2.85 -10.69 -5.14
CA LYS A 291 3.33 -10.50 -6.50
C LYS A 291 2.69 -9.26 -7.12
N ARG A 292 3.50 -8.39 -7.73
CA ARG A 292 3.06 -7.08 -8.26
C ARG A 292 2.46 -7.18 -9.68
N VAL A 293 1.57 -8.14 -9.89
CA VAL A 293 0.77 -8.27 -11.11
C VAL A 293 -0.55 -7.50 -10.99
N LEU A 294 -1.27 -7.33 -12.10
CA LEU A 294 -2.60 -6.75 -12.13
C LEU A 294 -3.61 -7.82 -12.56
N ALA A 295 -4.46 -8.25 -11.66
CA ALA A 295 -5.46 -9.26 -11.95
C ALA A 295 -6.44 -8.77 -13.02
N PRO A 296 -6.80 -9.56 -14.04
CA PRO A 296 -7.67 -9.12 -15.14
C PRO A 296 -8.98 -8.52 -14.65
N HIS A 297 -9.71 -9.19 -13.76
CA HIS A 297 -11.01 -8.71 -13.27
C HIS A 297 -10.91 -7.37 -12.51
N THR A 298 -9.78 -7.07 -11.85
CA THR A 298 -9.59 -5.77 -11.17
C THR A 298 -9.34 -4.65 -12.17
N ILE A 299 -8.58 -4.91 -13.24
CA ILE A 299 -8.40 -3.97 -14.35
C ILE A 299 -9.75 -3.66 -14.99
N GLU A 300 -10.55 -4.70 -15.25
CA GLU A 300 -11.85 -4.60 -15.92
C GLU A 300 -12.89 -3.88 -15.06
N ASN A 301 -12.79 -3.90 -13.74
CA ASN A 301 -13.67 -3.19 -12.83
C ASN A 301 -13.24 -1.72 -12.56
N ALA A 302 -12.01 -1.34 -12.85
CA ALA A 302 -11.43 -0.06 -12.45
C ALA A 302 -12.22 1.17 -12.90
N ALA A 303 -12.57 1.23 -14.20
CA ALA A 303 -13.34 2.35 -14.76
C ALA A 303 -14.78 2.42 -14.21
N GLN A 304 -15.41 1.28 -13.97
CA GLN A 304 -16.75 1.21 -13.39
C GLN A 304 -16.78 1.69 -11.95
N ILE A 305 -15.80 1.31 -11.14
CA ILE A 305 -15.66 1.78 -9.76
C ILE A 305 -15.41 3.29 -9.75
N THR A 306 -14.58 3.78 -10.64
CA THR A 306 -14.33 5.23 -10.82
C THR A 306 -15.61 6.00 -11.10
N ASP A 307 -16.38 5.58 -12.10
CA ASP A 307 -17.63 6.24 -12.45
C ASP A 307 -18.66 6.19 -11.32
N TRP A 308 -18.71 5.07 -10.61
CA TRP A 308 -19.56 4.90 -9.41
C TRP A 308 -19.18 5.87 -8.30
N LEU A 309 -17.91 5.97 -7.91
CA LEU A 309 -17.45 6.89 -6.88
C LEU A 309 -17.67 8.35 -7.24
N LYS A 310 -17.40 8.71 -8.51
CA LYS A 310 -17.65 10.07 -9.00
C LYS A 310 -19.16 10.41 -9.05
N GLN A 311 -20.01 9.44 -9.34
CA GLN A 311 -21.46 9.61 -9.31
C GLN A 311 -21.95 9.83 -7.87
N ILE A 312 -21.47 9.04 -6.91
CA ILE A 312 -21.75 9.23 -5.48
C ILE A 312 -21.37 10.66 -5.06
N GLN A 313 -20.14 11.07 -5.36
CA GLN A 313 -19.64 12.40 -5.02
C GLN A 313 -20.50 13.53 -5.63
N GLN A 314 -20.97 13.37 -6.88
CA GLN A 314 -21.82 14.39 -7.52
C GLN A 314 -23.19 14.54 -6.86
N GLN A 315 -23.72 13.48 -6.27
CA GLN A 315 -25.03 13.44 -5.62
C GLN A 315 -24.96 13.82 -4.14
N ASP A 316 -23.79 13.78 -3.53
CA ASP A 316 -23.57 14.06 -2.12
C ASP A 316 -22.93 15.44 -1.92
N MET A 317 -23.73 16.42 -1.48
CA MET A 317 -23.29 17.79 -1.28
C MET A 317 -22.27 17.92 -0.15
N TYR A 318 -22.38 17.09 0.91
CA TYR A 318 -21.43 17.10 2.02
C TYR A 318 -20.05 16.62 1.56
N LEU A 319 -20.02 15.51 0.84
CA LEU A 319 -18.77 14.96 0.29
C LEU A 319 -18.12 15.88 -0.75
N LYS A 320 -18.95 16.52 -1.60
CA LYS A 320 -18.50 17.36 -2.70
C LYS A 320 -18.09 18.75 -2.27
N ASP A 321 -18.94 19.45 -1.51
CA ASP A 321 -18.81 20.89 -1.26
C ASP A 321 -18.18 21.21 0.10
N GLU A 322 -18.44 20.37 1.13
CA GLU A 322 -17.88 20.55 2.47
C GLU A 322 -16.52 19.83 2.61
N LEU A 323 -16.49 18.53 2.35
CA LEU A 323 -15.26 17.71 2.49
C LEU A 323 -14.34 17.88 1.29
N LYS A 324 -14.86 18.17 0.11
CA LYS A 324 -14.12 18.37 -1.15
C LYS A 324 -13.13 17.22 -1.45
N THR A 325 -13.53 16.01 -1.08
CA THR A 325 -12.70 14.80 -1.23
C THR A 325 -12.37 14.56 -2.70
N VAL A 326 -11.13 14.22 -3.00
CA VAL A 326 -10.70 13.91 -4.37
C VAL A 326 -10.60 12.38 -4.54
N PHE A 327 -11.29 11.84 -5.52
CA PHE A 327 -11.08 10.48 -6.01
C PHE A 327 -10.25 10.53 -7.30
N LEU A 328 -8.99 10.08 -7.24
CA LEU A 328 -8.15 9.94 -8.43
C LEU A 328 -8.62 8.74 -9.23
N GLY A 329 -9.45 9.01 -10.24
CA GLY A 329 -10.14 7.99 -11.02
C GLY A 329 -9.19 7.14 -11.85
N GLU A 330 -9.50 5.86 -11.91
CA GLU A 330 -8.90 4.87 -12.79
C GLU A 330 -9.77 4.81 -14.05
N VAL A 331 -9.43 5.64 -15.04
CA VAL A 331 -10.33 6.01 -16.14
C VAL A 331 -10.27 5.10 -17.36
N LEU A 332 -9.23 4.27 -17.46
CA LEU A 332 -9.06 3.29 -18.55
C LEU A 332 -8.35 2.06 -17.97
N GLY A 333 -8.90 0.90 -18.25
CA GLY A 333 -8.30 -0.41 -17.98
C GLY A 333 -8.18 -1.24 -19.24
N GLN A 334 -7.00 -1.84 -19.49
CA GLN A 334 -6.77 -2.77 -20.58
C GLN A 334 -6.15 -4.03 -20.04
N SER A 335 -6.78 -5.18 -20.29
CA SER A 335 -6.36 -6.49 -19.77
C SER A 335 -6.19 -7.49 -20.90
N TYR A 336 -5.03 -8.15 -20.96
CA TYR A 336 -4.78 -9.21 -21.92
C TYR A 336 -5.58 -10.48 -21.59
N LEU A 337 -6.31 -11.00 -22.56
CA LEU A 337 -7.12 -12.21 -22.44
C LEU A 337 -6.26 -13.44 -22.68
N ASN A 338 -5.85 -14.13 -21.61
CA ASN A 338 -4.97 -15.30 -21.67
C ASN A 338 -5.70 -16.65 -21.84
N THR A 339 -7.05 -16.66 -21.92
CA THR A 339 -7.88 -17.87 -21.88
C THR A 339 -7.67 -18.82 -23.07
N GLN A 340 -7.12 -18.31 -24.17
CA GLN A 340 -6.80 -19.12 -25.38
C GLN A 340 -5.41 -19.74 -25.33
N LEU A 341 -4.59 -19.41 -24.34
CA LEU A 341 -3.28 -19.97 -24.13
C LEU A 341 -3.36 -21.37 -23.49
N SER A 342 -2.28 -22.15 -23.58
CA SER A 342 -2.20 -23.42 -22.84
C SER A 342 -2.33 -23.20 -21.33
N PRO A 343 -2.86 -24.16 -20.55
CA PRO A 343 -3.05 -24.01 -19.09
C PRO A 343 -1.77 -23.58 -18.35
N TYR A 344 -0.61 -24.07 -18.78
CA TYR A 344 0.67 -23.65 -18.21
C TYR A 344 0.94 -22.17 -18.47
N LYS A 345 0.83 -21.70 -19.71
CA LYS A 345 1.01 -20.30 -20.08
C LYS A 345 0.00 -19.39 -19.37
N GLN A 346 -1.28 -19.81 -19.26
CA GLN A 346 -2.29 -19.05 -18.54
C GLN A 346 -1.84 -18.71 -17.10
N THR A 347 -1.22 -19.67 -16.41
CA THR A 347 -0.68 -19.45 -15.06
C THR A 347 0.51 -18.49 -15.06
N GLN A 348 1.43 -18.61 -16.01
CA GLN A 348 2.63 -17.78 -16.09
C GLN A 348 2.31 -16.32 -16.39
N VAL A 349 1.37 -16.06 -17.30
CA VAL A 349 1.00 -14.70 -17.74
C VAL A 349 -0.21 -14.12 -17.00
N TYR A 350 -0.72 -14.80 -15.97
CA TYR A 350 -1.85 -14.29 -15.19
C TYR A 350 -1.55 -12.91 -14.59
N GLY A 351 -2.28 -11.89 -15.03
CA GLY A 351 -2.08 -10.50 -14.60
C GLY A 351 -0.73 -9.89 -14.99
N ALA A 352 0.00 -10.52 -15.92
CA ALA A 352 1.34 -10.09 -16.34
C ALA A 352 1.33 -9.04 -17.46
N LEU A 353 0.19 -8.86 -18.15
CA LEU A 353 0.03 -7.89 -19.25
C LEU A 353 -1.32 -7.18 -19.16
N GLY A 354 -1.25 -5.87 -19.00
CA GLY A 354 -2.38 -4.98 -18.88
C GLY A 354 -1.94 -3.64 -18.32
N VAL A 355 -2.86 -2.71 -18.15
CA VAL A 355 -2.61 -1.38 -17.62
C VAL A 355 -3.87 -0.78 -17.01
N ILE A 356 -3.70 0.03 -15.99
CA ILE A 356 -4.70 0.95 -15.46
C ILE A 356 -4.17 2.38 -15.61
N TRP A 357 -4.96 3.25 -16.23
CA TRP A 357 -4.68 4.66 -16.39
C TRP A 357 -5.39 5.45 -15.30
N ARG A 358 -4.64 6.18 -14.51
CA ARG A 358 -5.16 6.94 -13.38
C ARG A 358 -4.94 8.44 -13.57
N GLU A 359 -5.94 9.22 -13.16
CA GLU A 359 -5.86 10.69 -13.13
C GLU A 359 -4.66 11.15 -12.29
N ASN A 360 -4.03 12.23 -12.73
CA ASN A 360 -2.88 12.81 -12.03
C ASN A 360 -3.34 13.79 -10.96
N ILE A 361 -2.71 13.77 -9.78
CA ILE A 361 -3.06 14.66 -8.66
C ILE A 361 -2.97 16.14 -9.06
N TYR A 362 -2.02 16.51 -9.90
CA TYR A 362 -1.85 17.89 -10.36
C TYR A 362 -3.04 18.44 -11.15
N HIS A 363 -3.89 17.57 -11.73
CA HIS A 363 -5.14 18.00 -12.38
C HIS A 363 -6.25 18.34 -11.38
N MET A 364 -6.09 17.94 -10.12
CA MET A 364 -7.09 18.10 -9.06
C MET A 364 -6.77 19.25 -8.11
N LEU A 365 -5.53 19.74 -8.15
CA LEU A 365 -5.10 20.88 -7.34
C LEU A 365 -5.63 22.18 -7.96
N ILE A 366 -6.07 23.08 -7.09
CA ILE A 366 -6.42 24.46 -7.44
C ILE A 366 -5.30 25.40 -7.00
N ASP A 367 -5.38 26.67 -7.40
CA ASP A 367 -4.36 27.68 -7.07
C ASP A 367 -4.02 27.66 -5.57
N GLU A 368 -2.72 27.73 -5.26
CA GLU A 368 -2.12 27.69 -3.91
C GLU A 368 -2.20 26.34 -3.17
N GLU A 369 -2.83 25.33 -3.74
CA GLU A 369 -2.81 23.97 -3.19
C GLU A 369 -1.56 23.19 -3.64
N ASP A 370 -1.07 22.35 -2.74
CA ASP A 370 -0.11 21.30 -3.01
C ASP A 370 -0.55 20.02 -2.29
N ALA A 371 0.12 18.91 -2.55
CA ALA A 371 -0.21 17.63 -1.96
C ALA A 371 1.03 16.92 -1.41
N ILE A 372 0.82 16.10 -0.37
CA ILE A 372 1.83 15.24 0.22
C ILE A 372 1.23 13.84 0.45
N PRO A 373 1.92 12.74 0.10
CA PRO A 373 1.44 11.41 0.44
C PRO A 373 1.48 11.20 1.95
N PHE A 374 0.49 10.47 2.50
CA PHE A 374 0.38 10.33 3.96
C PHE A 374 1.61 9.71 4.61
N ASN A 375 2.29 8.79 3.95
CA ASN A 375 3.52 8.21 4.51
C ASN A 375 4.69 9.20 4.60
N ALA A 376 4.67 10.32 3.87
CA ALA A 376 5.64 11.40 4.06
C ALA A 376 5.35 12.23 5.32
N LEU A 377 4.12 12.19 5.87
CA LEU A 377 3.76 12.92 7.09
C LEU A 377 4.49 12.38 8.34
N TYR A 378 4.90 11.11 8.31
CA TYR A 378 5.70 10.49 9.39
C TYR A 378 7.13 10.13 8.92
N ALA A 379 7.61 10.78 7.89
CA ALA A 379 8.97 10.64 7.39
C ALA A 379 9.81 11.88 7.70
N SER A 380 11.14 11.67 7.69
CA SER A 380 12.13 12.70 7.96
C SER A 380 13.18 12.72 6.85
N ASP A 381 13.88 13.83 6.73
CA ASP A 381 15.04 13.95 5.86
C ASP A 381 16.27 13.15 6.40
N LYS A 382 17.39 13.24 5.70
CA LYS A 382 18.66 12.57 6.08
C LYS A 382 19.21 12.99 7.45
N ASP A 383 18.86 14.17 7.91
CA ASP A 383 19.31 14.76 9.18
C ASP A 383 18.31 14.48 10.33
N GLY A 384 17.23 13.74 10.03
CA GLY A 384 16.18 13.36 10.97
C GLY A 384 15.14 14.46 11.19
N VAL A 385 15.14 15.51 10.38
CA VAL A 385 14.14 16.58 10.46
C VAL A 385 12.85 16.14 9.76
N PRO A 386 11.69 16.14 10.46
CA PRO A 386 10.41 15.80 9.84
C PRO A 386 10.07 16.68 8.63
N PHE A 387 9.53 16.11 7.56
CA PHE A 387 9.10 16.90 6.39
C PHE A 387 8.05 17.94 6.74
N ILE A 388 7.22 17.68 7.74
CA ILE A 388 6.18 18.62 8.22
C ILE A 388 6.69 19.65 9.24
N GLU A 389 7.97 19.66 9.58
CA GLU A 389 8.55 20.49 10.65
C GLU A 389 8.24 21.99 10.49
N ASN A 390 8.35 22.52 9.27
CA ASN A 390 8.07 23.94 9.02
C ASN A 390 6.60 24.28 9.23
N TRP A 391 5.68 23.36 8.88
CA TRP A 391 4.24 23.54 9.08
C TRP A 391 3.89 23.52 10.57
N ILE A 392 4.50 22.58 11.30
CA ILE A 392 4.31 22.47 12.75
C ILE A 392 4.84 23.72 13.46
N LYS A 393 5.97 24.27 13.04
CA LYS A 393 6.49 25.55 13.58
C LYS A 393 5.58 26.73 13.27
N GLN A 394 5.00 26.75 12.07
CA GLN A 394 4.12 27.86 11.63
C GLN A 394 2.77 27.85 12.32
N TYR A 395 2.14 26.70 12.46
CA TYR A 395 0.74 26.58 12.91
C TYR A 395 0.59 26.09 14.36
N GLY A 396 1.66 25.56 14.94
CA GLY A 396 1.63 24.88 16.23
C GLY A 396 1.22 23.41 16.11
N SER A 397 1.91 22.55 16.86
CA SER A 397 1.75 21.09 16.75
C SER A 397 0.31 20.62 17.05
N GLU A 398 -0.31 21.14 18.11
CA GLU A 398 -1.69 20.75 18.49
C GLU A 398 -2.74 21.22 17.47
N ALA A 399 -2.66 22.46 17.01
CA ALA A 399 -3.62 23.01 16.04
C ALA A 399 -3.54 22.30 14.70
N TRP A 400 -2.32 22.08 14.21
CA TRP A 400 -2.08 21.38 12.96
C TRP A 400 -2.55 19.92 13.03
N THR A 401 -2.23 19.20 14.10
CA THR A 401 -2.62 17.80 14.28
C THR A 401 -4.13 17.63 14.34
N LYS A 402 -4.83 18.49 15.09
CA LYS A 402 -6.31 18.46 15.15
C LYS A 402 -6.94 18.71 13.79
N GLN A 403 -6.43 19.69 13.03
CA GLN A 403 -6.91 19.98 11.68
C GLN A 403 -6.65 18.80 10.74
N PHE A 404 -5.44 18.25 10.75
CA PHE A 404 -5.09 17.07 9.96
C PHE A 404 -6.04 15.90 10.26
N LEU A 405 -6.24 15.55 11.53
CA LEU A 405 -7.13 14.45 11.91
C LEU A 405 -8.57 14.70 11.45
N ALA A 406 -9.09 15.92 11.59
CA ALA A 406 -10.43 16.25 11.15
C ALA A 406 -10.59 16.11 9.63
N VAL A 407 -9.62 16.59 8.86
CA VAL A 407 -9.59 16.52 7.38
C VAL A 407 -9.45 15.08 6.89
N ALA A 408 -8.62 14.27 7.56
CA ALA A 408 -8.40 12.88 7.17
C ALA A 408 -9.57 11.95 7.52
N ILE A 409 -10.17 12.11 8.71
CA ILE A 409 -11.13 11.14 9.26
C ILE A 409 -12.53 11.35 8.70
N ARG A 410 -13.01 12.60 8.61
CA ARG A 410 -14.39 12.88 8.19
C ARG A 410 -14.79 12.23 6.87
N PRO A 411 -14.00 12.30 5.78
CA PRO A 411 -14.37 11.64 4.53
C PRO A 411 -14.45 10.12 4.66
N MET A 412 -13.56 9.52 5.45
CA MET A 412 -13.49 8.06 5.61
C MET A 412 -14.71 7.53 6.37
N ILE A 413 -15.08 8.17 7.48
CA ILE A 413 -16.27 7.78 8.25
C ILE A 413 -17.57 8.14 7.52
N HIS A 414 -17.58 9.21 6.70
CA HIS A 414 -18.73 9.54 5.87
C HIS A 414 -18.99 8.47 4.81
N MET A 415 -17.95 8.03 4.10
CA MET A 415 -18.08 6.94 3.14
C MET A 415 -18.54 5.63 3.80
N LEU A 416 -18.06 5.31 5.01
CA LEU A 416 -18.48 4.12 5.73
C LEU A 416 -19.94 4.25 6.25
N TYR A 417 -20.24 5.30 6.99
CA TYR A 417 -21.52 5.43 7.69
C TYR A 417 -22.67 5.85 6.79
N TYR A 418 -22.42 6.78 5.85
CA TYR A 418 -23.47 7.28 4.97
C TYR A 418 -23.65 6.37 3.73
N HIS A 419 -22.53 5.98 3.09
CA HIS A 419 -22.57 5.21 1.86
C HIS A 419 -22.35 3.70 2.02
N GLY A 420 -21.92 3.22 3.18
CA GLY A 420 -21.65 1.80 3.43
C GLY A 420 -20.37 1.28 2.77
N ILE A 421 -19.41 2.17 2.46
CA ILE A 421 -18.21 1.87 1.68
C ILE A 421 -16.97 2.09 2.52
N ALA A 422 -16.10 1.10 2.61
CA ALA A 422 -14.75 1.19 3.17
C ALA A 422 -13.69 1.20 2.07
N PHE A 423 -12.56 1.87 2.32
CA PHE A 423 -11.41 1.94 1.41
C PHE A 423 -10.17 1.29 2.02
N GLU A 424 -9.31 0.73 1.17
CA GLU A 424 -7.94 0.35 1.52
C GLU A 424 -7.08 1.62 1.68
N SER A 425 -7.36 2.36 2.73
CA SER A 425 -6.84 3.72 2.97
C SER A 425 -5.55 3.73 3.81
N HIS A 426 -4.63 2.81 3.50
CA HIS A 426 -3.27 2.89 4.04
C HIS A 426 -2.53 4.12 3.49
N ALA A 427 -1.44 4.53 4.15
CA ALA A 427 -0.76 5.80 3.88
C ALA A 427 -0.30 6.00 2.43
N GLN A 428 0.00 4.92 1.68
CA GLN A 428 0.38 4.99 0.28
C GLN A 428 -0.80 5.31 -0.65
N ASN A 429 -2.05 5.01 -0.24
CA ASN A 429 -3.26 5.24 -1.04
C ASN A 429 -3.93 6.59 -0.73
N MET A 430 -3.39 7.36 0.20
CA MET A 430 -3.93 8.65 0.61
C MET A 430 -2.94 9.79 0.39
N MET A 431 -3.47 10.95 0.02
CA MET A 431 -2.72 12.19 -0.10
C MET A 431 -3.42 13.29 0.68
N LEU A 432 -2.65 14.04 1.46
CA LEU A 432 -3.11 15.28 2.08
C LEU A 432 -2.95 16.42 1.09
N ILE A 433 -4.02 17.11 0.78
CA ILE A 433 -3.99 18.38 0.04
C ILE A 433 -3.97 19.50 1.07
N HIS A 434 -3.13 20.49 0.84
CA HIS A 434 -2.88 21.57 1.79
C HIS A 434 -2.63 22.90 1.10
N GLU A 435 -2.90 23.98 1.79
CA GLU A 435 -2.53 25.34 1.41
C GLU A 435 -1.40 25.80 2.33
N ASN A 436 -0.21 26.00 1.79
CA ASN A 436 0.98 26.39 2.58
C ASN A 436 1.24 25.49 3.80
N GLY A 437 0.96 24.19 3.70
CA GLY A 437 1.11 23.20 4.78
C GLY A 437 -0.10 23.08 5.71
N TRP A 438 -1.12 23.94 5.61
CA TRP A 438 -2.37 23.78 6.37
C TRP A 438 -3.28 22.76 5.71
N PRO A 439 -3.68 21.69 6.43
CA PRO A 439 -4.54 20.64 5.89
C PRO A 439 -5.91 21.16 5.45
N THR A 440 -6.31 20.92 4.20
CA THR A 440 -7.58 21.37 3.63
C THR A 440 -8.51 20.25 3.23
N ARG A 441 -8.01 19.23 2.54
CA ARG A 441 -8.78 18.08 2.05
C ARG A 441 -7.89 16.89 1.76
N ILE A 442 -8.48 15.75 1.40
CA ILE A 442 -7.73 14.54 1.04
C ILE A 442 -8.01 14.10 -0.39
N ALA A 443 -7.05 13.38 -0.96
CA ALA A 443 -7.24 12.60 -2.17
C ALA A 443 -7.01 11.11 -1.89
N LEU A 444 -7.80 10.26 -2.56
CA LEU A 444 -7.75 8.81 -2.48
C LEU A 444 -7.43 8.23 -3.86
N LYS A 445 -6.75 7.08 -3.88
CA LYS A 445 -6.38 6.36 -5.11
C LYS A 445 -6.45 4.84 -4.92
N ASP A 446 -6.30 4.10 -6.05
CA ASP A 446 -6.25 2.63 -6.09
C ASP A 446 -7.57 1.96 -5.65
N PHE A 447 -8.62 2.15 -6.46
CA PHE A 447 -9.97 1.66 -6.16
C PHE A 447 -10.29 0.29 -6.75
N HIS A 448 -9.57 -0.18 -7.77
CA HIS A 448 -9.84 -1.39 -8.54
C HIS A 448 -9.90 -2.68 -7.71
N ASP A 449 -9.25 -2.70 -6.55
CA ASP A 449 -9.29 -3.75 -5.52
C ASP A 449 -9.31 -3.17 -4.09
N GLY A 450 -9.35 -1.85 -3.97
CA GLY A 450 -9.23 -1.08 -2.73
C GLY A 450 -10.54 -0.55 -2.16
N VAL A 451 -11.69 -1.10 -2.54
CA VAL A 451 -13.01 -0.77 -1.95
C VAL A 451 -13.65 -2.03 -1.38
N ARG A 452 -14.44 -1.87 -0.33
CA ARG A 452 -15.19 -2.97 0.29
C ARG A 452 -16.55 -2.52 0.77
N PHE A 453 -17.58 -3.33 0.55
CA PHE A 453 -18.94 -3.06 1.00
C PHE A 453 -19.76 -4.32 1.19
N LYS A 454 -20.85 -4.20 1.97
CA LYS A 454 -21.97 -5.14 2.01
C LYS A 454 -23.16 -4.48 1.31
N ARG A 455 -23.69 -5.13 0.29
CA ARG A 455 -24.67 -4.52 -0.63
C ARG A 455 -25.90 -3.94 0.07
N GLU A 456 -26.42 -4.60 1.11
CA GLU A 456 -27.61 -4.16 1.84
C GLU A 456 -27.39 -2.86 2.67
N HIS A 457 -26.14 -2.49 2.92
CA HIS A 457 -25.78 -1.28 3.68
C HIS A 457 -25.37 -0.09 2.80
N LEU A 458 -25.39 -0.29 1.46
CA LEU A 458 -25.11 0.80 0.54
C LEU A 458 -26.23 1.85 0.53
N SER A 459 -25.86 3.12 0.46
CA SER A 459 -26.82 4.20 0.20
C SER A 459 -27.50 4.03 -1.15
N GLU A 460 -28.64 4.71 -1.37
CA GLU A 460 -29.35 4.70 -2.65
C GLU A 460 -28.41 5.13 -3.80
N ALA A 461 -27.62 6.16 -3.60
CA ALA A 461 -26.64 6.65 -4.57
C ALA A 461 -25.57 5.60 -4.94
N ALA A 462 -25.24 4.72 -4.00
CA ALA A 462 -24.22 3.68 -4.17
C ALA A 462 -24.78 2.32 -4.64
N SER A 463 -26.08 2.12 -4.66
CA SER A 463 -26.71 0.80 -4.86
C SER A 463 -26.54 0.18 -6.25
N HIS A 464 -26.19 0.98 -7.28
CA HIS A 464 -26.22 0.59 -8.69
C HIS A 464 -24.85 0.15 -9.26
N LEU A 465 -24.00 -0.49 -8.46
CA LEU A 465 -22.73 -1.01 -8.95
C LEU A 465 -22.85 -2.48 -9.35
N THR A 466 -22.39 -2.81 -10.56
CA THR A 466 -22.22 -4.19 -11.04
C THR A 466 -20.76 -4.42 -11.39
N LEU A 467 -20.15 -5.42 -10.77
CA LEU A 467 -18.73 -5.74 -10.97
C LEU A 467 -18.57 -7.16 -11.53
N LYS A 468 -17.49 -7.37 -12.27
CA LYS A 468 -17.03 -8.72 -12.59
C LYS A 468 -16.57 -9.41 -11.30
N PRO A 469 -17.02 -10.64 -11.03
CA PRO A 469 -16.68 -11.36 -9.81
C PRO A 469 -15.19 -11.74 -9.79
N MET A 470 -14.63 -11.89 -8.59
CA MET A 470 -13.29 -12.41 -8.41
C MET A 470 -13.22 -13.88 -8.84
N PRO A 471 -12.35 -14.25 -9.81
CA PRO A 471 -12.19 -15.63 -10.23
C PRO A 471 -11.65 -16.52 -9.09
N GLU A 472 -12.08 -17.80 -9.02
CA GLU A 472 -11.57 -18.76 -8.03
C GLU A 472 -10.03 -18.92 -8.08
N ALA A 473 -9.44 -18.82 -9.28
CA ALA A 473 -7.99 -18.85 -9.45
C ALA A 473 -7.28 -17.70 -8.72
N HIS A 474 -7.93 -16.55 -8.59
CA HIS A 474 -7.35 -15.37 -7.93
C HIS A 474 -7.30 -15.52 -6.40
N LYS A 475 -8.19 -16.29 -5.79
CA LYS A 475 -8.16 -16.60 -4.35
C LYS A 475 -6.83 -17.23 -3.91
N LYS A 476 -6.14 -17.94 -4.82
CA LYS A 476 -4.81 -18.50 -4.59
C LYS A 476 -3.69 -17.45 -4.65
N VAL A 477 -3.93 -16.32 -5.28
CA VAL A 477 -2.99 -15.20 -5.40
C VAL A 477 -3.15 -14.23 -4.23
N ASN A 478 -4.41 -13.85 -3.95
CA ASN A 478 -4.76 -13.01 -2.81
C ASN A 478 -6.20 -13.31 -2.36
N SER A 479 -6.34 -14.04 -1.26
CA SER A 479 -7.65 -14.42 -0.71
C SER A 479 -8.43 -13.24 -0.11
N ASN A 480 -7.77 -12.12 0.17
CA ASN A 480 -8.36 -10.93 0.83
C ASN A 480 -8.69 -9.78 -0.13
N SER A 481 -8.61 -9.97 -1.46
CA SER A 481 -8.87 -8.91 -2.43
C SER A 481 -10.33 -8.81 -2.91
N PHE A 482 -11.28 -9.34 -2.17
CA PHE A 482 -12.70 -9.24 -2.49
C PHE A 482 -13.25 -7.83 -2.19
N ILE A 483 -14.21 -7.39 -3.02
CA ILE A 483 -14.87 -6.08 -2.89
C ILE A 483 -16.20 -6.21 -2.15
N GLU A 484 -17.04 -7.16 -2.55
CA GLU A 484 -18.36 -7.41 -1.94
C GLU A 484 -18.27 -8.55 -0.92
N THR A 485 -18.89 -8.39 0.23
CA THR A 485 -18.95 -9.41 1.30
C THR A 485 -20.31 -9.40 1.99
N ASP A 486 -20.70 -10.55 2.53
CA ASP A 486 -21.91 -10.68 3.37
C ASP A 486 -21.63 -10.41 4.86
N ASP A 487 -20.37 -10.32 5.26
CA ASP A 487 -19.96 -10.02 6.65
C ASP A 487 -19.63 -8.53 6.81
N GLU A 488 -20.48 -7.80 7.51
CA GLU A 488 -20.33 -6.37 7.79
C GLU A 488 -19.08 -6.02 8.62
N ARG A 489 -18.61 -6.96 9.45
CA ARG A 489 -17.37 -6.78 10.23
C ARG A 489 -16.16 -6.68 9.31
N LEU A 490 -16.15 -7.43 8.19
CA LEU A 490 -15.07 -7.34 7.20
C LEU A 490 -15.08 -6.01 6.46
N VAL A 491 -16.21 -5.31 6.38
CA VAL A 491 -16.26 -3.94 5.84
C VAL A 491 -15.71 -2.95 6.86
N ARG A 492 -16.21 -3.00 8.09
CA ARG A 492 -15.76 -2.12 9.19
C ARG A 492 -14.26 -2.29 9.45
N ASP A 493 -13.81 -3.53 9.59
CA ASP A 493 -12.44 -3.83 9.97
C ASP A 493 -11.46 -3.61 8.80
N PHE A 494 -11.93 -3.58 7.55
CA PHE A 494 -11.13 -3.12 6.42
C PHE A 494 -10.72 -1.65 6.55
N LEU A 495 -11.63 -0.80 7.01
CA LEU A 495 -11.28 0.57 7.36
C LEU A 495 -10.37 0.63 8.59
N HIS A 496 -10.67 -0.15 9.65
CA HIS A 496 -9.84 -0.16 10.85
C HIS A 496 -8.40 -0.59 10.56
N ASP A 497 -8.21 -1.66 9.82
CA ASP A 497 -6.88 -2.19 9.48
C ASP A 497 -6.09 -1.21 8.59
N ALA A 498 -6.66 -0.81 7.46
CA ALA A 498 -5.94 0.03 6.51
C ALA A 498 -5.78 1.48 6.98
N PHE A 499 -6.81 2.07 7.58
CA PHE A 499 -6.80 3.49 7.92
C PHE A 499 -6.31 3.77 9.34
N PHE A 500 -6.93 3.15 10.35
CA PHE A 500 -6.57 3.46 11.74
C PHE A 500 -5.31 2.74 12.19
N PHE A 501 -5.17 1.43 11.90
CA PHE A 501 -4.08 0.60 12.41
C PHE A 501 -2.73 0.89 11.73
N ILE A 502 -2.66 0.86 10.39
CA ILE A 502 -1.38 1.02 9.68
C ILE A 502 -1.12 2.42 9.11
N ASN A 503 -2.08 3.35 9.20
CA ASN A 503 -1.92 4.71 8.70
C ASN A 503 -1.99 5.74 9.83
N ILE A 504 -3.17 6.00 10.39
CA ILE A 504 -3.35 7.05 11.43
C ILE A 504 -2.52 6.75 12.68
N ALA A 505 -2.43 5.50 13.13
CA ALA A 505 -1.61 5.14 14.28
C ALA A 505 -0.12 5.47 14.08
N GLU A 506 0.43 5.27 12.89
CA GLU A 506 1.83 5.63 12.60
C GLU A 506 2.06 7.15 12.70
N ILE A 507 1.10 7.95 12.20
CA ILE A 507 1.17 9.41 12.30
C ILE A 507 1.04 9.87 13.74
N ILE A 508 0.09 9.32 14.51
CA ILE A 508 -0.11 9.62 15.94
C ILE A 508 1.18 9.35 16.72
N LEU A 509 1.76 8.18 16.54
CA LEU A 509 2.98 7.78 17.24
C LEU A 509 4.21 8.60 16.80
N PHE A 510 4.23 9.05 15.54
CA PHE A 510 5.26 9.97 15.05
C PHE A 510 5.12 11.36 15.68
N ILE A 511 3.90 11.89 15.74
CA ILE A 511 3.61 13.18 16.37
C ILE A 511 3.93 13.16 17.87
N GLU A 512 3.61 12.08 18.58
CA GLU A 512 4.03 11.91 19.99
C GLU A 512 5.54 11.98 20.12
N LYS A 513 6.25 11.17 19.34
CA LYS A 513 7.71 11.08 19.40
C LYS A 513 8.41 12.38 19.06
N GLN A 514 7.94 13.11 18.04
CA GLN A 514 8.61 14.30 17.52
C GLN A 514 8.18 15.59 18.24
N TYR A 515 6.91 15.67 18.66
CA TYR A 515 6.31 16.91 19.15
C TYR A 515 5.71 16.80 20.55
N GLY A 516 5.80 15.62 21.20
CA GLY A 516 5.40 15.42 22.60
C GLY A 516 3.90 15.46 22.85
N ILE A 517 3.06 15.27 21.83
CA ILE A 517 1.62 15.16 22.01
C ILE A 517 1.28 13.70 22.30
N ASP A 518 0.86 13.42 23.52
CA ASP A 518 0.49 12.08 24.00
C ASP A 518 -0.48 11.35 23.06
N GLU A 519 -0.20 10.05 22.75
CA GLU A 519 -1.01 9.26 21.81
C GLU A 519 -2.46 9.08 22.28
N GLN A 520 -2.70 8.89 23.58
CA GLN A 520 -4.06 8.73 24.11
C GLN A 520 -4.89 10.00 23.90
N ARG A 521 -4.27 11.18 24.09
CA ARG A 521 -4.90 12.45 23.81
C ARG A 521 -5.25 12.61 22.34
N GLN A 522 -4.39 12.18 21.44
CA GLN A 522 -4.66 12.21 19.99
C GLN A 522 -5.82 11.27 19.63
N TRP A 523 -5.87 10.05 20.20
CA TRP A 523 -6.99 9.13 20.02
C TRP A 523 -8.32 9.67 20.60
N GLN A 524 -8.29 10.45 21.67
CA GLN A 524 -9.46 11.17 22.17
C GLN A 524 -9.97 12.20 21.14
N TRP A 525 -9.08 12.91 20.45
CA TRP A 525 -9.51 13.80 19.36
C TRP A 525 -10.12 13.03 18.20
N VAL A 526 -9.55 11.89 17.80
CA VAL A 526 -10.13 11.01 16.78
C VAL A 526 -11.54 10.58 17.19
N LYS A 527 -11.71 10.11 18.42
CA LYS A 527 -13.02 9.73 18.97
C LYS A 527 -14.01 10.89 18.93
N GLY A 528 -13.60 12.07 19.39
CA GLY A 528 -14.44 13.26 19.35
C GLY A 528 -14.88 13.70 17.95
N ILE A 529 -14.03 13.50 16.93
CA ILE A 529 -14.40 13.76 15.52
C ILE A 529 -15.49 12.79 15.07
N ILE A 530 -15.39 11.50 15.43
CA ILE A 530 -16.40 10.49 15.08
C ILE A 530 -17.72 10.77 15.80
N GLU A 531 -17.69 11.05 17.09
CA GLU A 531 -18.86 11.39 17.90
C GLU A 531 -19.58 12.64 17.36
N ALA A 532 -18.83 13.71 17.06
CA ALA A 532 -19.39 14.92 16.47
C ALA A 532 -20.03 14.68 15.10
N TYR A 533 -19.48 13.77 14.30
CA TYR A 533 -20.08 13.34 13.04
C TYR A 533 -21.41 12.60 13.29
N GLN A 534 -21.45 11.67 14.25
CA GLN A 534 -22.68 10.95 14.61
C GLN A 534 -23.78 11.87 15.13
N GLU A 535 -23.40 12.91 15.88
CA GLU A 535 -24.34 13.96 16.34
C GLU A 535 -24.88 14.82 15.17
N ALA A 536 -24.06 15.06 14.15
CA ALA A 536 -24.46 15.83 12.97
C ALA A 536 -25.39 15.04 12.01
N PHE A 537 -25.32 13.71 12.02
CA PHE A 537 -26.09 12.80 11.16
C PHE A 537 -26.78 11.69 11.97
N PRO A 538 -27.67 12.04 12.94
CA PRO A 538 -28.21 11.10 13.92
C PRO A 538 -29.12 10.01 13.33
N GLU A 539 -29.59 10.19 12.09
CA GLU A 539 -30.55 9.28 11.42
C GLU A 539 -29.90 8.08 10.72
N LEU A 540 -28.56 7.99 10.68
CA LEU A 540 -27.89 6.92 9.93
C LEU A 540 -27.94 5.58 10.67
N ASN A 541 -28.49 4.57 10.01
CA ASN A 541 -28.61 3.21 10.56
C ASN A 541 -27.28 2.44 10.60
N ASN A 542 -26.32 2.82 9.75
CA ASN A 542 -25.04 2.11 9.61
C ASN A 542 -24.14 2.19 10.85
N TYR A 543 -24.43 3.07 11.82
CA TYR A 543 -23.70 3.10 13.09
C TYR A 543 -23.79 1.77 13.87
N GLN A 544 -24.92 1.06 13.78
CA GLN A 544 -25.11 -0.22 14.42
C GLN A 544 -24.41 -1.36 13.71
N HIS A 545 -24.21 -1.24 12.39
CA HIS A 545 -23.56 -2.24 11.55
C HIS A 545 -22.04 -2.04 11.51
N PHE A 546 -21.58 -0.82 11.60
CA PHE A 546 -20.16 -0.44 11.52
C PHE A 546 -19.72 0.29 12.79
N ASP A 547 -19.92 -0.31 13.97
CA ASP A 547 -19.52 0.29 15.23
C ASP A 547 -17.98 0.39 15.32
N LEU A 548 -17.46 1.63 15.17
CA LEU A 548 -16.03 1.92 15.27
C LEU A 548 -15.51 1.94 16.72
N PHE A 549 -16.40 1.84 17.72
CA PHE A 549 -16.05 1.85 19.14
C PHE A 549 -16.06 0.48 19.80
N GLU A 550 -16.19 -0.59 19.04
CA GLU A 550 -16.03 -1.93 19.61
C GLU A 550 -14.67 -2.11 20.29
N PRO A 551 -14.58 -2.82 21.42
CA PRO A 551 -13.34 -2.94 22.19
C PRO A 551 -12.19 -3.59 21.43
N THR A 552 -12.50 -4.43 20.45
CA THR A 552 -11.52 -5.13 19.61
C THR A 552 -11.89 -5.06 18.15
N ILE A 553 -10.89 -5.08 17.29
CA ILE A 553 -11.04 -5.16 15.83
C ILE A 553 -10.25 -6.33 15.26
N GLN A 554 -10.56 -6.70 14.02
CA GLN A 554 -9.83 -7.71 13.28
C GLN A 554 -8.78 -7.06 12.38
N VAL A 555 -7.53 -7.49 12.51
CA VAL A 555 -6.43 -7.08 11.63
C VAL A 555 -5.78 -8.30 11.00
N GLU A 556 -5.14 -8.10 9.84
CA GLU A 556 -4.51 -9.17 9.10
C GLU A 556 -3.16 -9.58 9.73
N LYS A 557 -2.93 -10.90 9.83
CA LYS A 557 -1.65 -11.49 10.27
C LYS A 557 -0.67 -11.57 9.12
N LEU A 558 0.03 -10.49 8.83
CA LEU A 558 0.92 -10.38 7.67
C LEU A 558 2.14 -11.30 7.73
N THR A 559 2.74 -11.46 8.93
CA THR A 559 3.91 -12.33 9.14
C THR A 559 3.51 -13.79 9.15
N THR A 560 2.38 -14.14 9.76
CA THR A 560 1.82 -15.50 9.74
C THR A 560 1.59 -16.00 8.31
N ARG A 561 1.12 -15.14 7.40
CA ARG A 561 0.96 -15.47 5.97
C ARG A 561 2.27 -15.85 5.29
N ARG A 562 3.42 -15.40 5.81
CA ARG A 562 4.74 -15.78 5.26
C ARG A 562 5.23 -17.14 5.74
N LEU A 563 4.65 -17.67 6.81
CA LEU A 563 5.04 -18.95 7.43
C LEU A 563 4.07 -20.10 7.12
N LEU A 564 2.82 -19.77 6.77
CA LEU A 564 1.75 -20.74 6.45
C LEU A 564 1.25 -20.58 5.02
N SER A 565 0.56 -21.61 4.51
CA SER A 565 -0.13 -21.52 3.21
C SER A 565 -1.22 -20.44 3.26
N ASP A 566 -1.39 -19.69 2.17
CA ASP A 566 -2.39 -18.63 2.04
C ASP A 566 -3.74 -19.20 1.55
N SER A 567 -4.23 -20.21 2.25
CA SER A 567 -5.48 -20.93 1.91
C SER A 567 -6.71 -20.37 2.59
N GLU A 568 -6.54 -19.51 3.59
CA GLU A 568 -7.62 -18.91 4.39
C GLU A 568 -7.23 -17.49 4.84
N LEU A 569 -8.22 -16.72 5.24
CA LEU A 569 -8.03 -15.40 5.81
C LEU A 569 -7.32 -15.51 7.17
N ARG A 570 -6.13 -14.89 7.28
CA ARG A 570 -5.32 -14.88 8.51
C ARG A 570 -5.55 -13.58 9.27
N ILE A 571 -6.45 -13.60 10.22
CA ILE A 571 -6.82 -12.47 11.05
C ILE A 571 -6.65 -12.78 12.54
N HIS A 572 -6.48 -11.73 13.35
CA HIS A 572 -6.55 -11.80 14.79
C HIS A 572 -7.25 -10.56 15.36
N HIS A 573 -7.76 -10.68 16.58
CA HIS A 573 -8.38 -9.57 17.30
C HIS A 573 -7.29 -8.78 18.04
N VAL A 574 -7.34 -7.46 17.93
CA VAL A 574 -6.45 -6.53 18.63
C VAL A 574 -7.28 -5.48 19.36
N THR A 575 -6.72 -4.91 20.42
CA THR A 575 -7.37 -3.82 21.18
C THR A 575 -7.58 -2.60 20.30
N ASN A 576 -8.78 -2.05 20.34
CA ASN A 576 -9.14 -0.85 19.60
C ASN A 576 -8.93 0.39 20.48
N PRO A 577 -8.04 1.33 20.11
CA PRO A 577 -7.83 2.56 20.89
C PRO A 577 -9.06 3.47 20.95
N LEU A 578 -10.05 3.29 20.07
CA LEU A 578 -11.33 3.98 20.08
C LEU A 578 -12.37 3.31 20.98
N GLY A 579 -12.12 2.06 21.41
CA GLY A 579 -13.09 1.25 22.16
C GLY A 579 -13.45 1.83 23.53
N VAL A 580 -14.67 1.55 23.98
CA VAL A 580 -15.13 1.91 25.32
C VAL A 580 -14.56 0.90 26.32
N GLY A 581 -13.51 1.27 27.07
CA GLY A 581 -12.91 0.40 28.09
C GLY A 581 -11.40 0.52 28.26
N GLY A 582 -10.73 1.36 27.50
CA GLY A 582 -9.27 1.56 27.57
C GLY A 582 -8.77 2.43 28.75
N ILE A 583 -9.35 2.29 29.95
CA ILE A 583 -8.77 2.84 31.17
C ILE A 583 -8.85 1.78 32.25
N ASN A 584 -7.70 1.23 32.62
CA ASN A 584 -7.44 0.36 33.76
C ASN A 584 -8.06 -1.04 33.75
N ASP A 585 -7.37 -2.00 33.17
CA ASP A 585 -7.16 -3.26 33.87
C ASP A 585 -5.79 -3.84 33.49
N ALA A 586 -4.76 -3.32 34.15
CA ALA A 586 -3.49 -4.00 34.32
C ALA A 586 -3.71 -5.07 35.40
N THR A 587 -4.44 -6.13 35.08
CA THR A 587 -4.37 -7.39 35.85
C THR A 587 -5.12 -8.48 35.12
N THR A 588 -4.44 -9.54 34.94
CA THR A 588 -4.88 -10.89 34.59
C THR A 588 -4.59 -11.31 33.16
N ILE A 589 -3.34 -11.66 32.89
CA ILE A 589 -3.08 -12.80 32.02
C ILE A 589 -2.96 -13.99 32.97
N SER A 590 -4.04 -14.76 33.06
CA SER A 590 -4.07 -16.04 33.76
C SER A 590 -3.18 -17.04 33.05
N GLU A 591 -2.32 -17.67 33.85
CA GLU A 591 -1.72 -18.96 33.59
C GLU A 591 -2.76 -19.96 33.04
N THR A 592 -2.54 -20.46 31.84
CA THR A 592 -2.73 -21.89 31.47
C THR A 592 -1.91 -22.17 30.21
#